data_7ae1c7d58eaa4b6555166fd5a4d1f320
#
_entry.id   7ae1c7d58eaa4b6555166fd5a4d1f320
#
_cell.length_a   1.000
_cell.length_b   1.000
_cell.length_c   1.000
_cell.angle_alpha   90.00
_cell.angle_beta   90.00
_cell.angle_gamma   90.00
#
_symmetry.space_group_name_H-M   'P 1'
#
loop_
_entity.id
_entity.type
_entity.pdbx_description
1 polymer ?
#
loop_
_entity_poly.entity_id
_entity_poly.type
_entity_poly.pdbx_seq_one_letter_code
_entity_poly.pdbx_strand_id
1 'polypeptide(L)'
;MKKLAFSAFGAALASVLACNEQPPLHVPGPTVAHPAGKSIELPQSQASVALLARKNDTARVVAFRVLFDVGSSEDPAGKEGLTALTTSMTAESGTRDLTFAQLSRALYPMAASIGTSTERDQTVFTADVAAADLPRFYALLKDVILTPRLDDESFRRLSQRAKSSLEDELKGANDEALGKEALDAAIYEDHPYGHPPVGTAAGLASITLDDVKAQRSRVFCKDRVTVGIAGAFPDGFDKKVAQDFAALPACPSARPGLPEPKKHTGLKVVIVDKPSADSTAISIGFPTTMTRTSDDWPGAFFFTSYVGLHRQSAGVLYNRLREARGLNYGDYSYSEHFEQDGWSRFTLPNIARREQNVSIWIRPVKPANGAFALRGAMHYWREYVEHGVPDAEIQRFGTFLSRYQSLEQQTESRRLGFALDDKTYKLQTPFIERVRAAWSQLDSKKLAEIVKRDLATKDMTIAIIAKDAAALKKLLVSGTKTPPAYDAPKPKEVTDEDRILEAEPLGLKDEDVKIVPIADLFAK
;
A
#
# COMPACT_ATOMS: atom_id res chain seq x y z
N MET A 1 51.55 -40.69 29.82
CA MET A 1 52.69 -39.91 29.28
C MET A 1 52.13 -38.74 28.45
N LYS A 2 52.72 -37.59 28.71
CA LYS A 2 52.55 -36.26 28.05
C LYS A 2 51.29 -35.48 28.36
N LYS A 3 51.40 -34.63 29.38
CA LYS A 3 50.70 -33.43 29.67
C LYS A 3 50.97 -32.39 28.56
N LEU A 4 49.98 -31.68 28.11
CA LEU A 4 50.15 -30.41 27.40
C LEU A 4 49.27 -29.36 28.08
N ALA A 5 49.91 -28.24 28.36
CA ALA A 5 49.52 -27.17 29.24
C ALA A 5 48.46 -26.25 28.59
N PHE A 6 47.51 -25.83 29.39
CA PHE A 6 46.69 -24.65 29.13
C PHE A 6 47.41 -23.42 29.66
N SER A 7 47.84 -22.57 28.78
CA SER A 7 48.39 -21.26 29.08
C SER A 7 47.24 -20.22 29.08
N ALA A 8 47.23 -19.42 30.12
CA ALA A 8 46.34 -18.34 30.44
C ALA A 8 46.34 -17.22 29.40
N PHE A 9 45.16 -16.70 29.09
CA PHE A 9 44.95 -15.33 28.63
C PHE A 9 43.89 -14.70 29.54
N GLY A 10 44.36 -14.17 30.62
CA GLY A 10 43.67 -13.22 31.45
C GLY A 10 44.22 -11.82 31.15
N ALA A 11 43.38 -10.84 31.32
CA ALA A 11 43.63 -9.39 31.28
C ALA A 11 43.43 -8.70 29.93
N ALA A 12 42.18 -8.21 29.72
CA ALA A 12 41.89 -6.88 29.14
C ALA A 12 40.39 -6.60 29.25
N LEU A 13 39.92 -6.37 30.46
CA LEU A 13 38.57 -5.82 30.68
C LEU A 13 38.73 -4.69 31.71
N ALA A 14 39.16 -3.52 31.26
CA ALA A 14 39.03 -2.26 31.99
C ALA A 14 39.57 -1.12 31.11
N SER A 15 38.73 -0.57 30.23
CA SER A 15 38.86 0.82 29.73
C SER A 15 37.85 1.07 28.59
N VAL A 16 36.54 1.13 28.90
CA VAL A 16 35.56 1.82 28.06
C VAL A 16 34.58 2.52 28.98
N LEU A 17 35.02 3.60 29.58
CA LEU A 17 34.19 4.60 30.21
C LEU A 17 34.91 5.95 30.06
N ALA A 18 34.85 6.46 28.83
CA ALA A 18 35.01 7.87 28.55
C ALA A 18 34.13 8.14 27.30
N CYS A 19 32.85 8.39 27.52
CA CYS A 19 32.04 9.09 26.53
C CYS A 19 32.57 10.51 26.41
N ASN A 20 33.52 10.70 25.48
CA ASN A 20 33.84 12.01 24.96
C ASN A 20 32.59 12.49 24.19
N GLU A 21 31.92 13.52 24.67
CA GLU A 21 30.97 14.31 23.90
C GLU A 21 31.72 14.93 22.72
N GLN A 22 31.67 14.26 21.58
CA GLN A 22 32.06 14.89 20.33
C GLN A 22 30.95 15.85 19.94
N PRO A 23 31.24 17.12 19.59
CA PRO A 23 30.27 18.04 19.05
C PRO A 23 29.70 17.43 17.77
N PRO A 24 28.42 17.68 17.46
CA PRO A 24 27.79 17.10 16.27
C PRO A 24 28.58 17.52 15.03
N LEU A 25 29.07 16.53 14.29
CA LEU A 25 29.68 16.72 12.99
C LEU A 25 28.65 17.41 12.08
N HIS A 26 28.80 18.72 11.96
CA HIS A 26 28.11 19.50 10.94
C HIS A 26 28.77 19.16 9.60
N VAL A 27 28.32 18.09 8.94
CA VAL A 27 28.65 17.83 7.55
C VAL A 27 27.72 18.71 6.73
N PRO A 28 28.23 19.77 6.06
CA PRO A 28 27.42 20.48 5.08
C PRO A 28 27.09 19.46 3.99
N GLY A 29 25.85 18.99 3.94
CA GLY A 29 25.41 18.15 2.85
C GLY A 29 25.62 18.90 1.55
N PRO A 30 26.17 18.28 0.48
CA PRO A 30 26.20 18.92 -0.80
C PRO A 30 24.77 19.25 -1.17
N THR A 31 24.48 20.55 -1.33
CA THR A 31 23.27 21.04 -1.99
C THR A 31 23.43 20.66 -3.46
N VAL A 32 23.17 19.40 -3.79
CA VAL A 32 22.94 19.00 -5.17
C VAL A 32 21.58 19.59 -5.52
N ALA A 33 21.57 20.79 -6.06
CA ALA A 33 20.43 21.29 -6.79
C ALA A 33 20.21 20.34 -7.97
N HIS A 34 19.33 19.38 -7.80
CA HIS A 34 18.82 18.64 -8.92
C HIS A 34 18.08 19.66 -9.81
N PRO A 35 18.47 19.83 -11.09
CA PRO A 35 17.70 20.68 -11.96
C PRO A 35 16.27 20.16 -11.97
N ALA A 36 15.34 20.99 -11.52
CA ALA A 36 13.92 20.70 -11.61
C ALA A 36 13.60 20.50 -13.09
N GLY A 37 13.35 19.27 -13.48
CA GLY A 37 12.91 18.97 -14.83
C GLY A 37 11.64 19.77 -15.09
N LYS A 38 11.64 20.64 -16.08
CA LYS A 38 10.47 21.44 -16.42
C LYS A 38 9.33 20.50 -16.80
N SER A 39 8.28 20.49 -16.00
CA SER A 39 7.00 19.88 -16.38
C SER A 39 6.42 20.72 -17.52
N ILE A 40 6.34 20.14 -18.71
CA ILE A 40 5.67 20.78 -19.83
C ILE A 40 4.25 20.19 -19.86
N GLU A 41 3.30 20.90 -19.26
CA GLU A 41 1.89 20.64 -19.53
C GLU A 41 1.56 21.15 -20.93
N LEU A 42 1.19 20.22 -21.80
CA LEU A 42 0.66 20.59 -23.10
C LEU A 42 -0.82 21.01 -22.94
N PRO A 43 -1.26 22.10 -23.59
CA PRO A 43 -2.67 22.48 -23.58
C PRO A 43 -3.51 21.33 -24.14
N GLN A 44 -4.59 20.97 -23.45
CA GLN A 44 -5.54 19.97 -23.90
C GLN A 44 -6.19 20.41 -25.20
N SER A 45 -5.73 19.87 -26.31
CA SER A 45 -6.53 19.88 -27.54
C SER A 45 -7.59 18.78 -27.40
N GLN A 46 -8.82 19.04 -27.81
CA GLN A 46 -9.96 18.10 -27.69
C GLN A 46 -9.79 16.75 -28.41
N ALA A 47 -8.64 16.49 -28.99
CA ALA A 47 -8.28 15.27 -29.74
C ALA A 47 -7.17 14.44 -29.09
N SER A 48 -6.53 14.87 -27.99
CA SER A 48 -5.41 14.16 -27.39
C SER A 48 -5.75 13.60 -26.01
N VAL A 49 -5.14 12.45 -25.67
CA VAL A 49 -5.18 11.91 -24.31
C VAL A 49 -4.40 12.78 -23.33
N ALA A 50 -4.70 12.70 -22.04
CA ALA A 50 -3.92 13.36 -21.02
C ALA A 50 -2.50 12.81 -21.00
N LEU A 51 -1.50 13.72 -21.08
CA LEU A 51 -0.08 13.37 -21.07
C LEU A 51 0.64 14.10 -19.94
N LEU A 52 1.57 13.42 -19.28
CA LEU A 52 2.53 13.99 -18.35
C LEU A 52 3.94 13.58 -18.77
N ALA A 53 4.72 14.54 -19.28
CA ALA A 53 6.07 14.31 -19.75
C ALA A 53 7.11 15.02 -18.86
N ARG A 54 8.13 14.29 -18.41
CA ARG A 54 9.25 14.78 -17.59
C ARG A 54 10.57 14.45 -18.26
N LYS A 55 11.02 15.31 -19.18
CA LYS A 55 12.27 15.09 -19.88
C LYS A 55 13.48 15.31 -18.96
N ASN A 56 14.41 14.35 -18.99
CA ASN A 56 15.69 14.41 -18.30
C ASN A 56 16.78 13.83 -19.19
N ASP A 57 17.50 14.67 -19.93
CA ASP A 57 18.52 14.25 -20.90
C ASP A 57 19.74 13.59 -20.23
N THR A 58 19.89 13.68 -18.92
CA THR A 58 20.96 13.01 -18.16
C THR A 58 20.56 11.60 -17.69
N ALA A 59 19.30 11.23 -17.78
CA ALA A 59 18.85 9.89 -17.44
C ALA A 59 19.35 8.88 -18.48
N ARG A 60 19.57 7.64 -18.03
CA ARG A 60 19.93 6.52 -18.92
C ARG A 60 18.73 5.65 -19.26
N VAL A 61 17.60 5.91 -18.63
CA VAL A 61 16.37 5.14 -18.78
C VAL A 61 15.22 6.06 -19.15
N VAL A 62 14.19 5.45 -19.75
CA VAL A 62 12.88 6.07 -19.95
C VAL A 62 11.85 5.22 -19.21
N ALA A 63 11.11 5.87 -18.32
CA ALA A 63 10.03 5.28 -17.55
C ALA A 63 8.69 5.61 -18.21
N PHE A 64 7.80 4.62 -18.26
CA PHE A 64 6.42 4.75 -18.71
C PHE A 64 5.47 4.36 -17.58
N ARG A 65 4.39 5.13 -17.46
CA ARG A 65 3.22 4.79 -16.68
C ARG A 65 1.96 5.15 -17.47
N VAL A 66 1.21 4.13 -17.88
CA VAL A 66 -0.08 4.33 -18.54
C VAL A 66 -1.16 4.05 -17.53
N LEU A 67 -1.72 5.11 -16.97
CA LEU A 67 -2.67 5.08 -15.88
C LEU A 67 -4.08 5.22 -16.44
N PHE A 68 -4.96 4.28 -16.11
CA PHE A 68 -6.39 4.37 -16.36
C PHE A 68 -7.13 4.58 -15.03
N ASP A 69 -8.04 5.57 -15.01
CA ASP A 69 -8.95 5.81 -13.89
C ASP A 69 -10.08 4.77 -13.92
N VAL A 70 -9.73 3.54 -13.63
CA VAL A 70 -10.60 2.37 -13.54
C VAL A 70 -9.93 1.31 -12.66
N GLY A 71 -10.73 0.59 -11.88
CA GLY A 71 -10.25 -0.50 -11.04
C GLY A 71 -11.35 -1.52 -10.75
N SER A 72 -11.12 -2.37 -9.76
CA SER A 72 -12.06 -3.42 -9.38
C SER A 72 -13.41 -2.89 -8.89
N SER A 73 -13.48 -1.62 -8.46
CA SER A 73 -14.74 -0.98 -8.10
C SER A 73 -15.74 -0.85 -9.27
N GLU A 74 -15.28 -1.12 -10.48
CA GLU A 74 -16.12 -1.12 -11.68
C GLU A 74 -16.38 -2.53 -12.22
N ASP A 75 -16.08 -3.56 -11.46
CA ASP A 75 -16.47 -4.92 -11.80
C ASP A 75 -18.00 -5.05 -11.74
N PRO A 76 -18.62 -5.65 -12.74
CA PRO A 76 -20.05 -5.95 -12.67
C PRO A 76 -20.35 -6.96 -11.56
N ALA A 77 -21.48 -6.82 -10.89
CA ALA A 77 -21.91 -7.77 -9.85
C ALA A 77 -21.91 -9.21 -10.37
N GLY A 78 -21.29 -10.12 -9.62
CA GLY A 78 -21.06 -11.52 -9.98
C GLY A 78 -19.93 -11.74 -11.00
N LYS A 79 -19.13 -10.71 -11.28
CA LYS A 79 -17.94 -10.73 -12.13
C LYS A 79 -16.74 -10.09 -11.42
N GLU A 80 -16.70 -10.17 -10.11
CA GLU A 80 -15.62 -9.60 -9.30
C GLU A 80 -14.28 -10.22 -9.69
N GLY A 81 -13.30 -9.38 -10.05
CA GLY A 81 -11.99 -9.75 -10.63
C GLY A 81 -11.91 -9.52 -12.14
N LEU A 82 -13.00 -9.10 -12.79
CA LEU A 82 -13.01 -8.91 -14.24
C LEU A 82 -12.02 -7.83 -14.70
N THR A 83 -11.92 -6.70 -13.99
CA THR A 83 -10.99 -5.62 -14.36
C THR A 83 -9.53 -6.06 -14.22
N ALA A 84 -9.18 -6.75 -13.13
CA ALA A 84 -7.83 -7.29 -12.93
C ALA A 84 -7.45 -8.33 -13.99
N LEU A 85 -8.39 -9.25 -14.31
CA LEU A 85 -8.17 -10.23 -15.37
C LEU A 85 -8.07 -9.56 -16.75
N THR A 86 -8.86 -8.53 -17.03
CA THR A 86 -8.79 -7.74 -18.27
C THR A 86 -7.44 -7.04 -18.41
N THR A 87 -6.91 -6.50 -17.30
CA THR A 87 -5.57 -5.89 -17.25
C THR A 87 -4.49 -6.93 -17.55
N SER A 88 -4.53 -8.06 -16.86
CA SER A 88 -3.60 -9.17 -17.10
C SER A 88 -3.67 -9.69 -18.54
N MET A 89 -4.87 -9.85 -19.07
CA MET A 89 -5.08 -10.24 -20.48
C MET A 89 -4.51 -9.20 -21.45
N THR A 90 -4.66 -7.92 -21.17
CA THR A 90 -4.08 -6.86 -22.00
C THR A 90 -2.56 -6.91 -22.00
N ALA A 91 -1.91 -7.13 -20.86
CA ALA A 91 -0.45 -7.15 -20.75
C ALA A 91 0.18 -8.46 -21.22
N GLU A 92 -0.48 -9.60 -21.00
CA GLU A 92 0.13 -10.93 -21.05
C GLU A 92 -0.53 -11.89 -22.07
N SER A 93 -1.40 -11.41 -22.95
CA SER A 93 -1.85 -12.22 -24.09
C SER A 93 -0.96 -12.07 -25.32
N GLY A 94 -0.02 -11.12 -25.31
CA GLY A 94 0.77 -10.71 -26.46
C GLY A 94 0.11 -9.56 -27.22
N THR A 95 0.59 -9.33 -28.46
CA THR A 95 0.02 -8.34 -29.38
C THR A 95 -0.77 -9.04 -30.48
N ARG A 96 -1.47 -8.29 -31.33
CA ARG A 96 -2.13 -8.87 -32.50
C ARG A 96 -1.20 -9.81 -33.29
N ASP A 97 0.06 -9.44 -33.44
CA ASP A 97 1.03 -10.13 -34.32
C ASP A 97 1.99 -11.07 -33.56
N LEU A 98 2.11 -10.93 -32.24
CA LEU A 98 3.02 -11.71 -31.40
C LEU A 98 2.24 -12.45 -30.29
N THR A 99 2.57 -13.72 -30.09
CA THR A 99 2.16 -14.42 -28.88
C THR A 99 2.89 -13.85 -27.65
N PHE A 100 2.41 -14.13 -26.44
CA PHE A 100 3.09 -13.69 -25.21
C PHE A 100 4.53 -14.20 -25.12
N ALA A 101 4.78 -15.45 -25.53
CA ALA A 101 6.13 -16.01 -25.56
C ALA A 101 7.05 -15.29 -26.55
N GLN A 102 6.54 -14.88 -27.71
CA GLN A 102 7.31 -14.10 -28.69
C GLN A 102 7.56 -12.68 -28.18
N LEU A 103 6.55 -12.04 -27.57
CA LEU A 103 6.69 -10.73 -26.91
C LEU A 103 7.77 -10.77 -25.82
N SER A 104 7.73 -11.76 -24.93
CA SER A 104 8.72 -11.93 -23.87
C SER A 104 10.14 -12.10 -24.42
N ARG A 105 10.30 -12.88 -25.50
CA ARG A 105 11.60 -13.02 -26.20
C ARG A 105 12.06 -11.71 -26.84
N ALA A 106 11.14 -10.88 -27.32
CA ALA A 106 11.48 -9.57 -27.91
C ALA A 106 11.88 -8.54 -26.84
N LEU A 107 11.30 -8.59 -25.65
CA LEU A 107 11.61 -7.72 -24.50
C LEU A 107 12.91 -8.13 -23.80
N TYR A 108 13.22 -9.42 -23.75
CA TYR A 108 14.36 -9.97 -23.00
C TYR A 108 15.72 -9.29 -23.30
N PRO A 109 16.15 -9.08 -24.56
CA PRO A 109 17.43 -8.43 -24.87
C PRO A 109 17.52 -6.96 -24.41
N MET A 110 16.37 -6.31 -24.20
CA MET A 110 16.28 -4.92 -23.70
C MET A 110 16.23 -4.86 -22.16
N ALA A 111 16.30 -6.02 -21.47
CA ALA A 111 16.09 -6.13 -20.02
C ALA A 111 14.80 -5.41 -19.56
N ALA A 112 13.78 -5.39 -20.41
CA ALA A 112 12.54 -4.66 -20.20
C ALA A 112 11.38 -5.61 -19.92
N SER A 113 10.43 -5.13 -19.15
CA SER A 113 9.15 -5.81 -18.88
C SER A 113 8.03 -4.78 -18.84
N ILE A 114 6.80 -5.26 -18.98
CA ILE A 114 5.60 -4.46 -18.79
C ILE A 114 4.90 -5.01 -17.56
N GLY A 115 4.96 -4.26 -16.46
CA GLY A 115 4.26 -4.56 -15.22
C GLY A 115 2.87 -3.97 -15.21
N THR A 116 1.96 -4.54 -14.42
CA THR A 116 0.61 -4.01 -14.23
C THR A 116 0.22 -4.08 -12.76
N SER A 117 -0.61 -3.10 -12.34
CA SER A 117 -1.35 -3.15 -11.08
C SER A 117 -2.79 -2.75 -11.36
N THR A 118 -3.73 -3.45 -10.72
CA THR A 118 -5.15 -3.08 -10.69
C THR A 118 -5.56 -2.96 -9.24
N GLU A 119 -5.94 -1.74 -8.87
CA GLU A 119 -6.44 -1.38 -7.56
C GLU A 119 -7.96 -1.15 -7.60
N ARG A 120 -8.52 -0.64 -6.49
CA ARG A 120 -9.97 -0.36 -6.43
C ARG A 120 -10.42 0.65 -7.50
N ASP A 121 -9.61 1.68 -7.75
CA ASP A 121 -9.99 2.80 -8.63
C ASP A 121 -9.02 3.09 -9.76
N GLN A 122 -7.85 2.50 -9.74
CA GLN A 122 -6.81 2.74 -10.73
C GLN A 122 -6.22 1.43 -11.28
N THR A 123 -5.88 1.48 -12.57
CA THR A 123 -5.10 0.44 -13.25
C THR A 123 -3.92 1.12 -13.91
N VAL A 124 -2.71 0.61 -13.69
CA VAL A 124 -1.51 1.17 -14.26
C VAL A 124 -0.68 0.10 -14.98
N PHE A 125 -0.20 0.43 -16.17
CA PHE A 125 0.84 -0.31 -16.89
C PHE A 125 2.15 0.44 -16.68
N THR A 126 3.18 -0.25 -16.18
CA THR A 126 4.48 0.34 -15.84
C THR A 126 5.58 -0.32 -16.64
N ALA A 127 6.55 0.46 -17.06
CA ALA A 127 7.74 -0.08 -17.70
C ALA A 127 8.93 0.90 -17.57
N ASP A 128 10.12 0.33 -17.48
CA ASP A 128 11.37 1.05 -17.56
C ASP A 128 12.22 0.42 -18.66
N VAL A 129 12.86 1.23 -19.50
CA VAL A 129 13.71 0.76 -20.60
C VAL A 129 14.95 1.64 -20.74
N ALA A 130 16.07 1.08 -21.18
CA ALA A 130 17.24 1.86 -21.54
C ALA A 130 16.90 2.83 -22.69
N ALA A 131 17.38 4.07 -22.61
CA ALA A 131 17.09 5.09 -23.64
C ALA A 131 17.49 4.65 -25.06
N ALA A 132 18.53 3.82 -25.20
CA ALA A 132 18.98 3.27 -26.47
C ALA A 132 17.94 2.33 -27.14
N ASP A 133 17.14 1.64 -26.34
CA ASP A 133 16.13 0.68 -26.81
C ASP A 133 14.73 1.28 -26.94
N LEU A 134 14.57 2.56 -26.58
CA LEU A 134 13.28 3.25 -26.54
C LEU A 134 12.41 3.05 -27.79
N PRO A 135 12.92 3.23 -29.05
CA PRO A 135 12.06 3.11 -30.23
C PRO A 135 11.46 1.70 -30.39
N ARG A 136 12.29 0.67 -30.18
CA ARG A 136 11.87 -0.73 -30.29
C ARG A 136 10.92 -1.13 -29.17
N PHE A 137 11.26 -0.74 -27.94
CA PHE A 137 10.43 -1.01 -26.77
C PHE A 137 9.06 -0.33 -26.87
N TYR A 138 9.03 0.95 -27.24
CA TYR A 138 7.78 1.70 -27.32
C TYR A 138 6.80 1.12 -28.36
N ALA A 139 7.31 0.62 -29.48
CA ALA A 139 6.48 -0.06 -30.46
C ALA A 139 5.73 -1.26 -29.82
N LEU A 140 6.45 -2.09 -29.03
CA LEU A 140 5.88 -3.23 -28.32
C LEU A 140 4.89 -2.79 -27.23
N LEU A 141 5.27 -1.82 -26.38
CA LEU A 141 4.40 -1.29 -25.33
C LEU A 141 3.08 -0.77 -25.90
N LYS A 142 3.18 0.03 -26.95
CA LYS A 142 2.02 0.57 -27.66
C LYS A 142 1.09 -0.56 -28.14
N ASP A 143 1.64 -1.56 -28.84
CA ASP A 143 0.88 -2.65 -29.42
C ASP A 143 0.24 -3.55 -28.35
N VAL A 144 0.93 -3.77 -27.23
CA VAL A 144 0.37 -4.47 -26.04
C VAL A 144 -0.88 -3.77 -25.52
N ILE A 145 -0.82 -2.45 -25.37
CA ILE A 145 -1.94 -1.72 -24.76
C ILE A 145 -3.05 -1.45 -25.77
N LEU A 146 -2.72 -1.07 -27.01
CA LEU A 146 -3.73 -0.67 -28.01
C LEU A 146 -4.33 -1.85 -28.76
N THR A 147 -3.53 -2.88 -29.05
CA THR A 147 -3.94 -4.03 -29.88
C THR A 147 -3.52 -5.37 -29.27
N PRO A 148 -3.93 -5.68 -28.01
CA PRO A 148 -3.64 -6.97 -27.38
C PRO A 148 -4.31 -8.12 -28.15
N ARG A 149 -3.73 -9.30 -28.03
CA ARG A 149 -4.18 -10.50 -28.75
C ARG A 149 -5.51 -11.04 -28.23
N LEU A 150 -5.70 -11.12 -26.93
CA LEU A 150 -6.91 -11.59 -26.22
C LEU A 150 -7.42 -12.95 -26.73
N ASP A 151 -6.56 -13.97 -26.74
CA ASP A 151 -6.89 -15.31 -27.21
C ASP A 151 -7.31 -16.27 -26.09
N ASP A 152 -7.92 -17.41 -26.47
CA ASP A 152 -8.44 -18.42 -25.53
C ASP A 152 -7.33 -19.11 -24.71
N GLU A 153 -6.12 -19.28 -25.29
CA GLU A 153 -5.01 -19.91 -24.56
C GLU A 153 -4.56 -19.03 -23.41
N SER A 154 -4.35 -17.74 -23.67
CA SER A 154 -3.99 -16.74 -22.65
C SER A 154 -5.10 -16.59 -21.63
N PHE A 155 -6.37 -16.59 -22.05
CA PHE A 155 -7.50 -16.51 -21.14
C PHE A 155 -7.53 -17.69 -20.16
N ARG A 156 -7.40 -18.93 -20.63
CA ARG A 156 -7.35 -20.10 -19.73
C ARG A 156 -6.20 -20.02 -18.74
N ARG A 157 -5.00 -19.67 -19.21
CA ARG A 157 -3.81 -19.52 -18.38
C ARG A 157 -3.99 -18.44 -17.30
N LEU A 158 -4.45 -17.27 -17.68
CA LEU A 158 -4.59 -16.13 -16.77
C LEU A 158 -5.77 -16.27 -15.81
N SER A 159 -6.88 -16.85 -16.25
CA SER A 159 -8.00 -17.20 -15.36
C SER A 159 -7.60 -18.20 -14.29
N GLN A 160 -6.82 -19.23 -14.67
CA GLN A 160 -6.30 -20.19 -13.69
C GLN A 160 -5.34 -19.50 -12.72
N ARG A 161 -4.45 -18.62 -13.19
CA ARG A 161 -3.56 -17.84 -12.31
C ARG A 161 -4.34 -16.94 -11.35
N ALA A 162 -5.39 -16.25 -11.81
CA ALA A 162 -6.22 -15.42 -10.93
C ALA A 162 -6.88 -16.25 -9.82
N LYS A 163 -7.38 -17.45 -10.13
CA LYS A 163 -7.93 -18.38 -9.12
C LYS A 163 -6.87 -18.82 -8.12
N SER A 164 -5.67 -19.20 -8.58
CA SER A 164 -4.57 -19.54 -7.67
C SER A 164 -4.11 -18.33 -6.83
N SER A 165 -4.09 -17.13 -7.38
CA SER A 165 -3.76 -15.91 -6.60
C SER A 165 -4.79 -15.65 -5.50
N LEU A 166 -6.07 -15.91 -5.73
CA LEU A 166 -7.10 -15.80 -4.69
C LEU A 166 -6.97 -16.93 -3.64
N GLU A 167 -6.95 -18.19 -4.08
CA GLU A 167 -7.09 -19.32 -3.16
C GLU A 167 -5.76 -19.72 -2.52
N ASP A 168 -4.67 -19.81 -3.30
CA ASP A 168 -3.40 -20.32 -2.81
C ASP A 168 -2.53 -19.22 -2.22
N GLU A 169 -2.46 -18.04 -2.88
CA GLU A 169 -1.59 -16.95 -2.44
C GLU A 169 -2.27 -16.10 -1.35
N LEU A 170 -3.45 -15.51 -1.63
CA LEU A 170 -4.13 -14.62 -0.69
C LEU A 170 -4.72 -15.40 0.49
N LYS A 171 -5.61 -16.37 0.22
CA LYS A 171 -6.28 -17.13 1.29
C LYS A 171 -5.38 -18.18 1.92
N GLY A 172 -4.48 -18.79 1.13
CA GLY A 172 -3.60 -19.87 1.58
C GLY A 172 -2.37 -19.40 2.33
N ALA A 173 -1.54 -18.57 1.70
CA ALA A 173 -0.16 -18.34 2.13
C ALA A 173 0.11 -16.97 2.78
N ASN A 174 -0.80 -15.99 2.71
CA ASN A 174 -0.51 -14.62 3.15
C ASN A 174 -1.54 -14.07 4.13
N ASP A 175 -1.46 -14.48 5.40
CA ASP A 175 -2.38 -14.04 6.46
C ASP A 175 -2.36 -12.52 6.68
N GLU A 176 -1.23 -11.84 6.45
CA GLU A 176 -1.13 -10.38 6.53
C GLU A 176 -1.96 -9.69 5.44
N ALA A 177 -1.79 -10.09 4.18
CA ALA A 177 -2.57 -9.54 3.06
C ALA A 177 -4.05 -9.91 3.19
N LEU A 178 -4.34 -11.15 3.59
CA LEU A 178 -5.71 -11.60 3.83
C LEU A 178 -6.41 -10.75 4.90
N GLY A 179 -5.71 -10.41 5.99
CA GLY A 179 -6.24 -9.53 7.05
C GLY A 179 -6.58 -8.13 6.55
N LYS A 180 -5.78 -7.57 5.65
CA LYS A 180 -6.03 -6.26 5.04
C LYS A 180 -7.25 -6.30 4.12
N GLU A 181 -7.36 -7.30 3.27
CA GLU A 181 -8.51 -7.49 2.40
C GLU A 181 -9.79 -7.80 3.19
N ALA A 182 -9.70 -8.57 4.28
CA ALA A 182 -10.83 -8.81 5.18
C ALA A 182 -11.27 -7.53 5.92
N LEU A 183 -10.33 -6.65 6.26
CA LEU A 183 -10.64 -5.33 6.81
C LEU A 183 -11.40 -4.48 5.80
N ASP A 184 -10.89 -4.37 4.57
CA ASP A 184 -11.57 -3.61 3.50
C ASP A 184 -12.98 -4.18 3.26
N ALA A 185 -13.13 -5.51 3.18
CA ALA A 185 -14.42 -6.15 3.01
C ALA A 185 -15.41 -5.84 4.15
N ALA A 186 -14.91 -5.72 5.38
CA ALA A 186 -15.75 -5.42 6.54
C ALA A 186 -16.10 -3.91 6.65
N ILE A 187 -15.19 -3.01 6.28
CA ILE A 187 -15.44 -1.57 6.21
C ILE A 187 -16.42 -1.25 5.07
N TYR A 188 -16.25 -1.91 3.93
CA TYR A 188 -16.95 -1.65 2.69
C TYR A 188 -18.00 -2.75 2.36
N GLU A 189 -18.71 -3.25 3.38
CA GLU A 189 -19.77 -4.25 3.18
C GLU A 189 -20.87 -3.70 2.23
N ASP A 190 -21.21 -4.49 1.20
CA ASP A 190 -22.14 -4.11 0.11
C ASP A 190 -21.71 -2.86 -0.71
N HIS A 191 -20.45 -2.53 -0.69
CA HIS A 191 -19.83 -1.47 -1.46
C HIS A 191 -18.90 -2.07 -2.53
N PRO A 192 -18.68 -1.39 -3.69
CA PRO A 192 -17.75 -1.90 -4.72
C PRO A 192 -16.31 -2.16 -4.26
N TYR A 193 -15.90 -1.63 -3.10
CA TYR A 193 -14.59 -1.94 -2.49
C TYR A 193 -14.59 -3.19 -1.60
N GLY A 194 -15.74 -3.83 -1.41
CA GLY A 194 -15.90 -4.96 -0.48
C GLY A 194 -15.28 -6.27 -0.95
N HIS A 195 -14.70 -6.34 -2.14
CA HIS A 195 -13.97 -7.50 -2.63
C HIS A 195 -12.52 -7.14 -3.00
N PRO A 196 -11.56 -8.10 -2.93
CA PRO A 196 -10.19 -7.85 -3.36
C PRO A 196 -10.10 -7.58 -4.87
N PRO A 197 -9.11 -6.82 -5.36
CA PRO A 197 -8.95 -6.58 -6.80
C PRO A 197 -8.82 -7.85 -7.63
N VAL A 198 -8.25 -8.91 -7.06
CA VAL A 198 -8.15 -10.23 -7.72
C VAL A 198 -9.53 -10.86 -7.97
N GLY A 199 -10.55 -10.44 -7.22
CA GLY A 199 -11.93 -10.91 -7.35
C GLY A 199 -12.38 -11.89 -6.27
N THR A 200 -13.52 -12.54 -6.55
CA THR A 200 -14.12 -13.57 -5.70
C THR A 200 -14.15 -14.92 -6.42
N ALA A 201 -14.31 -16.02 -5.68
CA ALA A 201 -14.32 -17.35 -6.28
C ALA A 201 -15.46 -17.51 -7.30
N ALA A 202 -16.67 -17.03 -6.97
CA ALA A 202 -17.82 -17.07 -7.87
C ALA A 202 -17.63 -16.13 -9.07
N GLY A 203 -17.15 -14.90 -8.83
CA GLY A 203 -16.86 -13.93 -9.88
C GLY A 203 -15.89 -14.51 -10.91
N LEU A 204 -14.71 -14.98 -10.45
CA LEU A 204 -13.69 -15.58 -11.31
C LEU A 204 -14.18 -16.83 -12.06
N ALA A 205 -15.09 -17.61 -11.47
CA ALA A 205 -15.66 -18.78 -12.13
C ALA A 205 -16.63 -18.41 -13.26
N SER A 206 -17.28 -17.25 -13.16
CA SER A 206 -18.30 -16.77 -14.09
C SER A 206 -17.76 -16.00 -15.29
N ILE A 207 -16.53 -15.46 -15.21
CA ILE A 207 -15.93 -14.61 -16.24
C ILE A 207 -15.62 -15.43 -17.50
N THR A 208 -15.99 -14.87 -18.66
CA THR A 208 -15.69 -15.41 -19.99
C THR A 208 -14.70 -14.51 -20.74
N LEU A 209 -14.11 -15.01 -21.83
CA LEU A 209 -13.24 -14.19 -22.70
C LEU A 209 -14.02 -13.02 -23.33
N ASP A 210 -15.30 -13.19 -23.63
CA ASP A 210 -16.14 -12.13 -24.18
C ASP A 210 -16.43 -11.03 -23.14
N ASP A 211 -16.57 -11.41 -21.85
CA ASP A 211 -16.63 -10.42 -20.76
C ASP A 211 -15.34 -9.57 -20.69
N VAL A 212 -14.16 -10.22 -20.83
CA VAL A 212 -12.87 -9.52 -20.85
C VAL A 212 -12.79 -8.53 -22.03
N LYS A 213 -13.20 -8.94 -23.23
CA LYS A 213 -13.22 -8.07 -24.41
C LYS A 213 -14.18 -6.90 -24.24
N ALA A 214 -15.38 -7.15 -23.70
CA ALA A 214 -16.38 -6.14 -23.41
C ALA A 214 -15.89 -5.15 -22.34
N GLN A 215 -15.34 -5.66 -21.22
CA GLN A 215 -14.79 -4.84 -20.15
C GLN A 215 -13.66 -3.94 -20.67
N ARG A 216 -12.71 -4.50 -21.42
CA ARG A 216 -11.62 -3.72 -22.00
C ARG A 216 -12.15 -2.55 -22.85
N SER A 217 -13.12 -2.82 -23.72
CA SER A 217 -13.72 -1.79 -24.58
C SER A 217 -14.46 -0.73 -23.77
N ARG A 218 -15.00 -1.09 -22.61
CA ARG A 218 -15.74 -0.19 -21.72
C ARG A 218 -14.83 0.71 -20.91
N VAL A 219 -13.67 0.20 -20.44
CA VAL A 219 -12.88 0.88 -19.40
C VAL A 219 -11.52 1.39 -19.89
N PHE A 220 -10.86 0.74 -20.88
CA PHE A 220 -9.60 1.22 -21.42
C PHE A 220 -9.84 2.14 -22.61
N CYS A 221 -10.27 3.36 -22.30
CA CYS A 221 -10.73 4.37 -23.24
C CYS A 221 -9.99 5.70 -23.03
N LYS A 222 -9.96 6.56 -24.05
CA LYS A 222 -9.14 7.76 -24.08
C LYS A 222 -9.48 8.80 -23.00
N ASP A 223 -10.73 8.84 -22.56
CA ASP A 223 -11.20 9.83 -21.58
C ASP A 223 -10.81 9.47 -20.13
N ARG A 224 -10.29 8.25 -19.92
CA ARG A 224 -9.85 7.73 -18.62
C ARG A 224 -8.36 7.46 -18.52
N VAL A 225 -7.58 7.73 -19.59
CA VAL A 225 -6.17 7.46 -19.60
C VAL A 225 -5.35 8.71 -19.37
N THR A 226 -4.33 8.59 -18.54
CA THR A 226 -3.21 9.53 -18.46
C THR A 226 -1.93 8.76 -18.79
N VAL A 227 -1.23 9.21 -19.82
CA VAL A 227 0.05 8.62 -20.19
C VAL A 227 1.17 9.42 -19.55
N GLY A 228 2.01 8.76 -18.77
CA GLY A 228 3.20 9.32 -18.15
C GLY A 228 4.47 8.84 -18.82
N ILE A 229 5.42 9.75 -19.06
CA ILE A 229 6.76 9.47 -19.58
C ILE A 229 7.78 10.27 -18.79
N ALA A 230 8.87 9.64 -18.35
CA ALA A 230 9.98 10.36 -17.71
C ALA A 230 11.33 9.81 -18.17
N GLY A 231 12.35 10.68 -18.24
CA GLY A 231 13.73 10.28 -18.59
C GLY A 231 14.23 10.82 -19.92
N ALA A 232 15.21 10.15 -20.51
CA ALA A 232 15.89 10.60 -21.72
C ALA A 232 15.16 10.14 -22.99
N PHE A 233 14.22 10.92 -23.45
CA PHE A 233 13.51 10.69 -24.72
C PHE A 233 13.72 11.84 -25.71
N PRO A 234 13.67 11.58 -27.05
CA PRO A 234 13.86 12.60 -28.07
C PRO A 234 12.79 13.70 -28.06
N ASP A 235 13.12 14.86 -28.57
CA ASP A 235 12.15 15.95 -28.75
C ASP A 235 10.99 15.50 -29.65
N GLY A 236 9.77 15.82 -29.21
CA GLY A 236 8.55 15.46 -29.92
C GLY A 236 8.08 14.01 -29.71
N PHE A 237 8.84 13.18 -28.98
CA PHE A 237 8.44 11.81 -28.67
C PHE A 237 7.19 11.76 -27.80
N ASP A 238 7.08 12.66 -26.85
CA ASP A 238 5.90 12.89 -25.99
C ASP A 238 4.65 13.16 -26.83
N LYS A 239 4.74 14.04 -27.83
CA LYS A 239 3.64 14.33 -28.76
C LYS A 239 3.23 13.10 -29.56
N LYS A 240 4.22 12.33 -30.05
CA LYS A 240 3.96 11.06 -30.72
C LYS A 240 3.20 10.09 -29.84
N VAL A 241 3.60 9.94 -28.59
CA VAL A 241 2.91 9.05 -27.63
C VAL A 241 1.46 9.51 -27.41
N ALA A 242 1.23 10.79 -27.16
CA ALA A 242 -0.12 11.34 -27.01
C ALA A 242 -1.01 11.08 -28.24
N GLN A 243 -0.42 11.23 -29.44
CA GLN A 243 -1.11 10.96 -30.70
C GLN A 243 -1.43 9.47 -30.88
N ASP A 244 -0.48 8.59 -30.58
CA ASP A 244 -0.69 7.13 -30.69
C ASP A 244 -1.80 6.66 -29.74
N PHE A 245 -1.82 7.12 -28.48
CA PHE A 245 -2.84 6.76 -27.51
C PHE A 245 -4.20 7.42 -27.76
N ALA A 246 -4.27 8.51 -28.54
CA ALA A 246 -5.53 9.08 -28.98
C ALA A 246 -6.34 8.11 -29.89
N ALA A 247 -5.72 7.03 -30.37
CA ALA A 247 -6.40 5.94 -31.08
C ALA A 247 -7.29 5.07 -30.18
N LEU A 248 -7.19 5.19 -28.84
CA LEU A 248 -8.13 4.56 -27.92
C LEU A 248 -9.56 5.06 -28.21
N PRO A 249 -10.59 4.19 -28.07
CA PRO A 249 -11.97 4.60 -28.26
C PRO A 249 -12.39 5.63 -27.22
N ALA A 250 -13.40 6.43 -27.52
CA ALA A 250 -14.08 7.24 -26.51
C ALA A 250 -14.75 6.31 -25.49
N CYS A 251 -14.85 6.77 -24.24
CA CYS A 251 -15.55 6.00 -23.22
C CYS A 251 -17.05 5.93 -23.53
N PRO A 252 -17.68 4.74 -23.48
CA PRO A 252 -19.11 4.60 -23.79
C PRO A 252 -20.02 5.24 -22.74
N SER A 253 -19.50 5.44 -21.51
CA SER A 253 -20.24 6.06 -20.40
C SER A 253 -19.28 6.78 -19.44
N ALA A 254 -19.83 7.69 -18.66
CA ALA A 254 -19.11 8.28 -17.53
C ALA A 254 -18.74 7.20 -16.49
N ARG A 255 -17.75 7.49 -15.66
CA ARG A 255 -17.40 6.64 -14.53
C ARG A 255 -18.53 6.62 -13.51
N PRO A 256 -18.97 5.45 -13.00
CA PRO A 256 -20.02 5.39 -11.99
C PRO A 256 -19.55 6.03 -10.68
N GLY A 257 -20.47 6.68 -9.97
CA GLY A 257 -20.27 7.13 -8.60
C GLY A 257 -20.14 5.93 -7.65
N LEU A 258 -19.56 6.16 -6.47
CA LEU A 258 -19.55 5.18 -5.40
C LEU A 258 -20.64 5.51 -4.38
N PRO A 259 -21.29 4.51 -3.77
CA PRO A 259 -22.15 4.74 -2.62
C PRO A 259 -21.29 5.13 -1.41
N GLU A 260 -21.86 5.76 -0.39
CA GLU A 260 -21.15 5.96 0.87
C GLU A 260 -20.96 4.62 1.61
N PRO A 261 -19.80 4.42 2.26
CA PRO A 261 -19.59 3.25 3.14
C PRO A 261 -20.61 3.20 4.28
N LYS A 262 -21.06 2.01 4.64
CA LYS A 262 -21.97 1.83 5.77
C LYS A 262 -21.29 2.26 7.06
N LYS A 263 -22.01 3.05 7.88
CA LYS A 263 -21.54 3.48 9.20
C LYS A 263 -22.02 2.50 10.28
N HIS A 264 -21.19 2.25 11.26
CA HIS A 264 -21.55 1.52 12.47
C HIS A 264 -21.12 2.31 13.70
N THR A 265 -21.54 1.87 14.88
CA THR A 265 -21.16 2.49 16.15
C THR A 265 -20.33 1.50 16.97
N GLY A 266 -19.27 1.99 17.60
CA GLY A 266 -18.35 1.22 18.43
C GLY A 266 -17.42 0.31 17.64
N LEU A 267 -16.72 -0.58 18.32
CA LEU A 267 -15.84 -1.56 17.70
C LEU A 267 -16.65 -2.69 17.07
N LYS A 268 -16.30 -3.07 15.84
CA LYS A 268 -16.77 -4.28 15.16
C LYS A 268 -15.59 -5.16 14.82
N VAL A 269 -15.71 -6.45 15.09
CA VAL A 269 -14.64 -7.43 14.88
C VAL A 269 -15.13 -8.51 13.94
N VAL A 270 -14.36 -8.76 12.90
CA VAL A 270 -14.51 -9.93 12.02
C VAL A 270 -13.31 -10.84 12.24
N ILE A 271 -13.55 -12.05 12.75
CA ILE A 271 -12.50 -13.06 12.90
C ILE A 271 -12.67 -14.06 11.77
N VAL A 272 -11.69 -14.13 10.91
CA VAL A 272 -11.61 -15.16 9.86
C VAL A 272 -11.06 -16.44 10.50
N ASP A 273 -11.89 -17.47 10.55
CA ASP A 273 -11.51 -18.79 11.06
C ASP A 273 -10.72 -19.54 9.99
N LYS A 274 -9.41 -19.60 10.18
CA LYS A 274 -8.47 -20.27 9.29
C LYS A 274 -7.68 -21.33 10.07
N PRO A 275 -8.15 -22.59 10.10
CA PRO A 275 -7.52 -23.66 10.88
C PRO A 275 -6.05 -23.93 10.53
N SER A 276 -5.62 -23.56 9.32
CA SER A 276 -4.23 -23.69 8.86
C SER A 276 -3.32 -22.50 9.26
N ALA A 277 -3.85 -21.47 9.92
CA ALA A 277 -3.04 -20.31 10.32
C ALA A 277 -2.05 -20.67 11.44
N ASP A 278 -0.77 -20.39 11.24
CA ASP A 278 0.28 -20.57 12.24
C ASP A 278 0.48 -19.32 13.14
N SER A 279 -0.16 -18.23 12.76
CA SER A 279 -0.05 -16.92 13.42
C SER A 279 -1.39 -16.21 13.46
N THR A 280 -1.47 -15.13 14.22
CA THR A 280 -2.62 -14.21 14.22
C THR A 280 -2.22 -12.91 13.53
N ALA A 281 -2.88 -12.55 12.43
CA ALA A 281 -2.72 -11.27 11.75
C ALA A 281 -3.90 -10.36 12.09
N ILE A 282 -3.64 -9.07 12.35
CA ILE A 282 -4.67 -8.12 12.81
C ILE A 282 -4.59 -6.85 11.99
N SER A 283 -5.72 -6.44 11.43
CA SER A 283 -5.90 -5.18 10.74
C SER A 283 -7.04 -4.41 11.38
N ILE A 284 -6.81 -3.12 11.68
CA ILE A 284 -7.78 -2.24 12.32
C ILE A 284 -7.97 -1.04 11.41
N GLY A 285 -9.19 -0.52 11.26
CA GLY A 285 -9.39 0.68 10.45
C GLY A 285 -10.78 1.26 10.55
N PHE A 286 -10.95 2.41 9.91
CA PHE A 286 -12.22 3.12 9.80
C PHE A 286 -12.21 3.98 8.54
N PRO A 287 -13.39 4.18 7.89
CA PRO A 287 -13.49 5.02 6.70
C PRO A 287 -13.20 6.48 7.04
N THR A 288 -12.60 7.20 6.11
CA THR A 288 -12.33 8.63 6.24
C THR A 288 -12.65 9.36 4.95
N THR A 289 -13.13 10.59 5.08
CA THR A 289 -13.34 11.51 3.94
C THR A 289 -12.09 12.32 3.63
N MET A 290 -11.05 12.23 4.46
CA MET A 290 -9.77 12.91 4.21
C MET A 290 -9.02 12.26 3.04
N THR A 291 -8.61 13.07 2.11
CA THR A 291 -7.75 12.70 0.99
C THR A 291 -6.56 13.63 0.90
N ARG A 292 -5.61 13.35 0.03
CA ARG A 292 -4.46 14.24 -0.20
C ARG A 292 -4.86 15.67 -0.60
N THR A 293 -6.13 15.93 -0.98
CA THR A 293 -6.64 17.28 -1.26
C THR A 293 -7.05 18.05 -0.02
N SER A 294 -7.33 17.36 1.08
CA SER A 294 -7.75 17.99 2.34
C SER A 294 -6.59 18.79 2.98
N ASP A 295 -6.86 19.99 3.47
CA ASP A 295 -5.80 20.88 4.02
C ASP A 295 -5.08 20.25 5.21
N ASP A 296 -5.80 19.52 6.04
CA ASP A 296 -5.27 18.88 7.25
C ASP A 296 -4.74 17.45 7.03
N TRP A 297 -4.85 16.91 5.80
CA TRP A 297 -4.33 15.59 5.50
C TRP A 297 -2.82 15.43 5.81
N PRO A 298 -1.93 16.42 5.58
CA PRO A 298 -0.54 16.32 5.99
C PRO A 298 -0.34 16.10 7.49
N GLY A 299 -1.22 16.65 8.35
CA GLY A 299 -1.21 16.40 9.79
C GLY A 299 -1.65 14.99 10.15
N ALA A 300 -2.70 14.47 9.52
CA ALA A 300 -3.12 13.09 9.68
C ALA A 300 -2.04 12.09 9.19
N PHE A 301 -1.40 12.38 8.06
CA PHE A 301 -0.27 11.60 7.57
C PHE A 301 0.93 11.65 8.51
N PHE A 302 1.22 12.81 9.11
CA PHE A 302 2.23 12.92 10.15
C PHE A 302 1.92 12.02 11.35
N PHE A 303 0.70 12.13 11.89
CA PHE A 303 0.27 11.39 13.06
C PHE A 303 0.34 9.87 12.83
N THR A 304 -0.25 9.38 11.75
CA THR A 304 -0.21 7.95 11.43
C THR A 304 1.22 7.46 11.21
N SER A 305 2.06 8.25 10.54
CA SER A 305 3.49 7.94 10.40
C SER A 305 4.23 7.92 11.74
N TYR A 306 3.90 8.83 12.67
CA TYR A 306 4.49 8.85 14.01
C TYR A 306 4.08 7.61 14.81
N VAL A 307 2.81 7.22 14.75
CA VAL A 307 2.32 6.01 15.40
C VAL A 307 2.95 4.75 14.77
N GLY A 308 3.01 4.66 13.43
CA GLY A 308 3.49 3.42 12.79
C GLY A 308 4.01 3.57 11.36
N LEU A 309 5.15 4.23 11.16
CA LEU A 309 5.75 4.35 9.83
C LEU A 309 6.24 2.99 9.31
N HIS A 310 5.86 2.67 8.08
CA HIS A 310 6.14 1.37 7.44
C HIS A 310 7.61 1.00 7.47
N ARG A 311 7.93 -0.15 8.11
CA ARG A 311 9.29 -0.72 8.23
C ARG A 311 10.35 0.26 8.74
N GLN A 312 9.95 1.19 9.61
CA GLN A 312 10.86 2.16 10.23
C GLN A 312 10.77 2.08 11.76
N SER A 313 11.92 2.02 12.38
CA SER A 313 12.05 1.99 13.84
C SER A 313 11.70 3.33 14.52
N ALA A 314 11.39 4.35 13.75
CA ALA A 314 10.96 5.65 14.27
C ALA A 314 9.50 5.65 14.80
N GLY A 315 8.68 4.66 14.41
CA GLY A 315 7.27 4.58 14.81
C GLY A 315 7.07 4.05 16.23
N VAL A 316 6.03 4.54 16.92
CA VAL A 316 5.66 4.12 18.28
C VAL A 316 5.36 2.62 18.34
N LEU A 317 4.48 2.12 17.48
CA LEU A 317 4.07 0.70 17.48
C LEU A 317 5.28 -0.22 17.26
N TYR A 318 6.17 0.14 16.32
CA TYR A 318 7.40 -0.62 16.07
C TYR A 318 8.27 -0.70 17.34
N ASN A 319 8.48 0.42 18.02
CA ASN A 319 9.29 0.46 19.23
C ASN A 319 8.65 -0.30 20.38
N ARG A 320 7.33 -0.18 20.55
CA ARG A 320 6.62 -0.73 21.69
C ARG A 320 6.31 -2.22 21.54
N LEU A 321 5.82 -2.66 20.37
CA LEU A 321 5.39 -4.05 20.16
C LEU A 321 6.53 -4.94 19.63
N ARG A 322 7.35 -4.42 18.70
CA ARG A 322 8.45 -5.18 18.13
C ARG A 322 9.74 -5.06 18.95
N GLU A 323 10.32 -3.86 19.10
CA GLU A 323 11.67 -3.74 19.71
C GLU A 323 11.66 -4.11 21.19
N ALA A 324 10.75 -3.54 21.97
CA ALA A 324 10.68 -3.81 23.40
C ALA A 324 10.22 -5.24 23.70
N ARG A 325 9.24 -5.75 22.96
CA ARG A 325 8.54 -7.00 23.27
C ARG A 325 8.93 -8.17 22.38
N GLY A 326 9.34 -7.93 21.15
CA GLY A 326 9.68 -9.00 20.20
C GLY A 326 8.46 -9.79 19.74
N LEU A 327 7.26 -9.16 19.66
CA LEU A 327 6.04 -9.89 19.33
C LEU A 327 5.99 -10.30 17.86
N ASN A 328 6.52 -9.46 16.97
CA ASN A 328 6.49 -9.66 15.51
C ASN A 328 7.62 -8.90 14.80
N TYR A 329 7.47 -8.68 13.48
CA TYR A 329 8.45 -7.98 12.65
C TYR A 329 8.11 -6.51 12.38
N GLY A 330 7.02 -5.98 12.93
CA GLY A 330 6.65 -4.57 12.85
C GLY A 330 5.15 -4.34 12.83
N ASP A 331 4.76 -3.12 13.21
CA ASP A 331 3.38 -2.69 13.31
C ASP A 331 3.29 -1.29 12.74
N TYR A 332 2.28 -1.02 11.92
CA TYR A 332 2.23 0.15 11.06
C TYR A 332 0.87 0.83 11.10
N SER A 333 0.82 2.13 10.78
CA SER A 333 -0.45 2.84 10.56
C SER A 333 -0.37 3.79 9.37
N TYR A 334 -1.51 3.99 8.72
CA TYR A 334 -1.63 4.71 7.47
C TYR A 334 -2.86 5.61 7.46
N SER A 335 -2.71 6.82 6.91
CA SER A 335 -3.80 7.80 6.74
C SER A 335 -4.65 7.57 5.50
N GLU A 336 -4.22 6.68 4.64
CA GLU A 336 -4.87 6.29 3.39
C GLU A 336 -4.47 4.85 3.02
N HIS A 337 -5.11 4.30 2.01
CA HIS A 337 -4.70 3.00 1.47
C HIS A 337 -3.21 2.95 1.15
N PHE A 338 -2.57 1.85 1.54
CA PHE A 338 -1.14 1.61 1.35
C PHE A 338 -0.90 0.23 0.74
N GLU A 339 -0.13 0.22 -0.34
CA GLU A 339 0.50 -0.99 -0.88
C GLU A 339 2.00 -0.82 -0.93
N GLN A 340 2.72 -1.87 -0.56
CA GLN A 340 4.18 -1.85 -0.60
C GLN A 340 4.69 -2.03 -2.03
N ASP A 341 5.61 -1.18 -2.46
CA ASP A 341 6.26 -1.28 -3.77
C ASP A 341 7.30 -2.41 -3.77
N GLY A 342 6.88 -3.61 -4.10
CA GLY A 342 7.72 -4.81 -4.15
C GLY A 342 8.45 -5.08 -2.83
N TRP A 343 9.77 -5.21 -2.89
CA TRP A 343 10.62 -5.41 -1.70
C TRP A 343 11.06 -4.09 -1.04
N SER A 344 10.68 -2.95 -1.60
CA SER A 344 11.00 -1.64 -1.01
C SER A 344 10.18 -1.41 0.27
N ARG A 345 10.58 -0.41 1.04
CA ARG A 345 9.83 0.06 2.22
C ARG A 345 8.89 1.23 1.89
N PHE A 346 8.75 1.55 0.63
CA PHE A 346 7.97 2.69 0.16
C PHE A 346 6.61 2.26 -0.37
N THR A 347 5.68 3.19 -0.40
CA THR A 347 4.37 2.97 -1.02
C THR A 347 4.48 2.80 -2.53
N LEU A 348 3.64 1.94 -3.09
CA LEU A 348 3.42 1.87 -4.52
C LEU A 348 2.69 3.15 -4.97
N PRO A 349 3.19 3.90 -5.96
CA PRO A 349 2.44 5.02 -6.52
C PRO A 349 1.34 4.54 -7.47
N ASN A 350 0.34 5.40 -7.70
CA ASN A 350 -0.83 5.15 -8.56
C ASN A 350 -1.79 4.09 -8.01
N ILE A 351 -2.07 4.22 -6.71
CA ILE A 351 -3.06 3.43 -5.98
C ILE A 351 -4.15 4.33 -5.36
N ALA A 352 -4.35 5.51 -5.94
CA ALA A 352 -5.33 6.48 -5.43
C ALA A 352 -6.75 5.89 -5.41
N ARG A 353 -7.49 6.16 -4.35
CA ARG A 353 -8.89 5.75 -4.14
C ARG A 353 -9.78 6.95 -3.94
N ARG A 354 -11.04 6.85 -4.37
CA ARG A 354 -12.09 7.84 -4.12
C ARG A 354 -12.62 7.78 -2.69
N GLU A 355 -12.68 6.56 -2.12
CA GLU A 355 -12.99 6.31 -0.72
C GLU A 355 -11.72 5.86 0.01
N GLN A 356 -11.46 6.46 1.16
CA GLN A 356 -10.24 6.19 1.93
C GLN A 356 -10.57 5.60 3.30
N ASN A 357 -9.62 4.88 3.86
CA ASN A 357 -9.64 4.42 5.24
C ASN A 357 -8.31 4.70 5.94
N VAL A 358 -8.39 5.04 7.20
CA VAL A 358 -7.24 4.99 8.12
C VAL A 358 -7.08 3.55 8.57
N SER A 359 -5.85 3.04 8.60
CA SER A 359 -5.62 1.67 9.03
C SER A 359 -4.40 1.52 9.96
N ILE A 360 -4.44 0.51 10.81
CA ILE A 360 -3.35 0.05 11.66
C ILE A 360 -3.16 -1.45 11.38
N TRP A 361 -1.95 -1.84 11.05
CA TRP A 361 -1.62 -3.24 10.76
C TRP A 361 -0.66 -3.79 11.79
N ILE A 362 -1.05 -4.86 12.43
CA ILE A 362 -0.21 -5.65 13.32
C ILE A 362 0.21 -6.89 12.54
N ARG A 363 1.47 -6.94 12.18
CA ARG A 363 2.01 -8.10 11.46
C ARG A 363 1.81 -9.38 12.27
N PRO A 364 1.78 -10.55 11.61
CA PRO A 364 1.50 -11.81 12.27
C PRO A 364 2.29 -12.01 13.56
N VAL A 365 1.58 -12.30 14.63
CA VAL A 365 2.10 -12.63 15.96
C VAL A 365 1.78 -14.10 16.30
N LYS A 366 2.50 -14.67 17.26
CA LYS A 366 2.12 -15.99 17.81
C LYS A 366 0.67 -15.96 18.30
N PRO A 367 -0.15 -17.00 18.08
CA PRO A 367 -1.57 -17.01 18.46
C PRO A 367 -1.81 -16.63 19.92
N ALA A 368 -0.93 -17.06 20.84
CA ALA A 368 -1.01 -16.70 22.26
C ALA A 368 -0.89 -15.19 22.54
N ASN A 369 -0.28 -14.44 21.64
CA ASN A 369 -0.05 -13.01 21.77
C ASN A 369 -1.06 -12.15 20.98
N GLY A 370 -1.99 -12.74 20.22
CA GLY A 370 -2.91 -12.01 19.35
C GLY A 370 -3.74 -10.98 20.11
N ALA A 371 -4.42 -11.39 21.18
CA ALA A 371 -5.26 -10.49 21.96
C ALA A 371 -4.44 -9.41 22.70
N PHE A 372 -3.24 -9.73 23.19
CA PHE A 372 -2.33 -8.76 23.79
C PHE A 372 -1.84 -7.72 22.77
N ALA A 373 -1.43 -8.14 21.59
CA ALA A 373 -0.97 -7.24 20.54
C ALA A 373 -2.08 -6.28 20.06
N LEU A 374 -3.31 -6.78 19.94
CA LEU A 374 -4.49 -5.95 19.65
C LEU A 374 -4.70 -4.88 20.74
N ARG A 375 -4.70 -5.29 22.02
CA ARG A 375 -4.86 -4.37 23.15
C ARG A 375 -3.74 -3.33 23.19
N GLY A 376 -2.49 -3.74 22.97
CA GLY A 376 -1.35 -2.84 22.91
C GLY A 376 -1.46 -1.81 21.79
N ALA A 377 -1.85 -2.21 20.59
CA ALA A 377 -2.04 -1.28 19.47
C ALA A 377 -3.18 -0.29 19.75
N MET A 378 -4.31 -0.76 20.28
CA MET A 378 -5.44 0.10 20.67
C MET A 378 -5.08 1.06 21.79
N HIS A 379 -4.31 0.61 22.78
CA HIS A 379 -3.80 1.43 23.88
C HIS A 379 -2.94 2.59 23.35
N TYR A 380 -1.88 2.30 22.59
CA TYR A 380 -1.00 3.34 22.06
C TYR A 380 -1.70 4.29 21.08
N TRP A 381 -2.63 3.79 20.26
CA TRP A 381 -3.43 4.66 19.42
C TRP A 381 -4.25 5.64 20.25
N ARG A 382 -4.97 5.16 21.28
CA ARG A 382 -5.80 5.97 22.17
C ARG A 382 -4.96 6.96 22.98
N GLU A 383 -3.82 6.52 23.50
CA GLU A 383 -2.88 7.36 24.25
C GLU A 383 -2.48 8.60 23.46
N TYR A 384 -2.03 8.43 22.22
CA TYR A 384 -1.60 9.55 21.40
C TYR A 384 -2.76 10.37 20.81
N VAL A 385 -3.93 9.78 20.61
CA VAL A 385 -5.16 10.52 20.27
C VAL A 385 -5.59 11.41 21.42
N GLU A 386 -5.49 10.95 22.67
CA GLU A 386 -5.93 11.68 23.86
C GLU A 386 -4.89 12.71 24.33
N HIS A 387 -3.65 12.30 24.44
CA HIS A 387 -2.58 13.11 25.03
C HIS A 387 -1.77 13.91 24.01
N GLY A 388 -1.87 13.56 22.71
CA GLY A 388 -1.17 14.23 21.63
C GLY A 388 0.32 13.84 21.54
N VAL A 389 1.04 14.54 20.68
CA VAL A 389 2.48 14.38 20.46
C VAL A 389 3.20 15.65 20.93
N PRO A 390 4.22 15.56 21.80
CA PRO A 390 4.96 16.74 22.25
C PRO A 390 5.69 17.49 21.13
N ASP A 391 5.82 18.80 21.23
CA ASP A 391 6.47 19.67 20.20
C ASP A 391 7.89 19.22 19.85
N ALA A 392 8.68 18.82 20.84
CA ALA A 392 10.04 18.32 20.61
C ALA A 392 10.05 17.06 19.72
N GLU A 393 9.08 16.17 19.93
CA GLU A 393 8.91 14.97 19.10
C GLU A 393 8.40 15.32 17.70
N ILE A 394 7.48 16.28 17.58
CA ILE A 394 6.99 16.78 16.28
C ILE A 394 8.16 17.34 15.45
N GLN A 395 8.99 18.16 16.04
CA GLN A 395 10.17 18.73 15.37
C GLN A 395 11.18 17.67 14.95
N ARG A 396 11.50 16.74 15.86
CA ARG A 396 12.45 15.64 15.61
C ARG A 396 11.93 14.72 14.50
N PHE A 397 10.70 14.24 14.63
CA PHE A 397 10.11 13.30 13.68
C PHE A 397 9.78 13.97 12.35
N GLY A 398 9.31 15.22 12.34
CA GLY A 398 9.06 16.01 11.13
C GLY A 398 10.32 16.23 10.30
N THR A 399 11.46 16.49 10.96
CA THR A 399 12.77 16.54 10.30
C THR A 399 13.14 15.22 9.65
N PHE A 400 12.98 14.11 10.38
CA PHE A 400 13.21 12.76 9.84
C PHE A 400 12.30 12.47 8.65
N LEU A 401 10.99 12.66 8.81
CA LEU A 401 9.99 12.32 7.81
C LEU A 401 10.17 13.15 6.52
N SER A 402 10.48 14.44 6.65
CA SER A 402 10.79 15.31 5.50
C SER A 402 12.00 14.85 4.70
N ARG A 403 13.04 14.36 5.37
CA ARG A 403 14.22 13.76 4.71
C ARG A 403 13.90 12.40 4.11
N TYR A 404 13.13 11.59 4.82
CA TYR A 404 12.71 10.27 4.37
C TYR A 404 11.90 10.33 3.06
N GLN A 405 11.00 11.30 2.93
CA GLN A 405 10.23 11.53 1.70
C GLN A 405 11.12 11.78 0.46
N SER A 406 12.33 12.33 0.64
CA SER A 406 13.27 12.48 -0.48
C SER A 406 13.72 11.15 -1.07
N LEU A 407 13.78 10.10 -0.24
CA LEU A 407 14.20 8.77 -0.67
C LEU A 407 13.14 8.06 -1.50
N GLU A 408 11.88 8.47 -1.38
CA GLU A 408 10.79 7.90 -2.15
C GLU A 408 10.82 8.27 -3.63
N GLN A 409 11.51 9.35 -3.99
CA GLN A 409 11.57 9.88 -5.35
C GLN A 409 12.94 9.67 -6.04
N GLN A 410 13.65 8.60 -5.73
CA GLN A 410 15.03 8.39 -6.25
C GLN A 410 15.08 8.04 -7.74
N THR A 411 14.07 7.37 -8.29
CA THR A 411 14.06 6.93 -9.70
C THR A 411 13.12 7.79 -10.55
N GLU A 412 13.35 7.82 -11.88
CA GLU A 412 12.44 8.49 -12.83
C GLU A 412 11.04 7.91 -12.76
N SER A 413 10.91 6.58 -12.65
CA SER A 413 9.65 5.88 -12.53
C SER A 413 8.86 6.30 -11.29
N ARG A 414 9.52 6.43 -10.12
CA ARG A 414 8.86 6.88 -8.89
C ARG A 414 8.47 8.35 -8.94
N ARG A 415 9.36 9.22 -9.44
CA ARG A 415 9.03 10.65 -9.64
C ARG A 415 7.83 10.83 -10.58
N LEU A 416 7.77 10.03 -11.64
CA LEU A 416 6.65 10.01 -12.56
C LEU A 416 5.37 9.55 -11.87
N GLY A 417 5.44 8.49 -11.06
CA GLY A 417 4.31 7.98 -10.30
C GLY A 417 3.71 9.03 -9.36
N PHE A 418 4.53 9.71 -8.56
CA PHE A 418 4.08 10.80 -7.68
C PHE A 418 3.45 11.95 -8.47
N ALA A 419 4.03 12.33 -9.62
CA ALA A 419 3.47 13.40 -10.43
C ALA A 419 2.12 13.03 -11.07
N LEU A 420 1.90 11.75 -11.37
CA LEU A 420 0.59 11.24 -11.80
C LEU A 420 -0.42 11.24 -10.65
N ASP A 421 -0.01 10.89 -9.43
CA ASP A 421 -0.86 10.99 -8.25
C ASP A 421 -1.25 12.45 -7.97
N ASP A 422 -0.29 13.39 -8.06
CA ASP A 422 -0.56 14.83 -7.93
C ASP A 422 -1.63 15.28 -8.94
N LYS A 423 -1.55 14.80 -10.19
CA LYS A 423 -2.55 15.07 -11.23
C LYS A 423 -3.90 14.43 -10.91
N THR A 424 -3.93 13.18 -10.46
CA THR A 424 -5.15 12.47 -10.07
C THR A 424 -5.88 13.20 -8.94
N TYR A 425 -5.13 13.60 -7.90
CA TYR A 425 -5.66 14.39 -6.79
C TYR A 425 -5.86 15.88 -7.12
N LYS A 426 -5.49 16.33 -8.33
CA LYS A 426 -5.58 17.75 -8.76
C LYS A 426 -4.85 18.69 -7.80
N LEU A 427 -3.72 18.28 -7.26
CA LEU A 427 -2.93 19.08 -6.35
C LEU A 427 -2.30 20.26 -7.09
N GLN A 428 -2.42 21.48 -6.51
CA GLN A 428 -1.81 22.70 -7.07
C GLN A 428 -0.31 22.77 -6.76
N THR A 429 0.10 22.20 -5.64
CA THR A 429 1.50 22.06 -5.21
C THR A 429 1.83 20.58 -5.14
N PRO A 430 3.00 20.15 -5.64
CA PRO A 430 3.43 18.75 -5.58
C PRO A 430 3.35 18.20 -4.15
N PHE A 431 2.87 16.99 -4.02
CA PHE A 431 2.61 16.31 -2.74
C PHE A 431 3.76 16.46 -1.74
N ILE A 432 4.99 16.18 -2.15
CA ILE A 432 6.16 16.24 -1.26
C ILE A 432 6.42 17.66 -0.74
N GLU A 433 6.27 18.66 -1.59
CA GLU A 433 6.43 20.06 -1.20
C GLU A 433 5.34 20.48 -0.22
N ARG A 434 4.09 20.07 -0.50
CA ARG A 434 2.94 20.36 0.35
C ARG A 434 3.09 19.79 1.76
N VAL A 435 3.45 18.50 1.89
CA VAL A 435 3.59 17.88 3.21
C VAL A 435 4.75 18.47 4.00
N ARG A 436 5.88 18.77 3.35
CA ARG A 436 7.02 19.43 3.99
C ARG A 436 6.69 20.83 4.51
N ALA A 437 6.00 21.63 3.69
CA ALA A 437 5.55 22.95 4.10
C ALA A 437 4.61 22.88 5.31
N ALA A 438 3.66 21.94 5.30
CA ALA A 438 2.73 21.75 6.41
C ALA A 438 3.46 21.29 7.68
N TRP A 439 4.38 20.32 7.59
CA TRP A 439 5.12 19.81 8.76
C TRP A 439 6.07 20.83 9.37
N SER A 440 6.61 21.78 8.58
CA SER A 440 7.45 22.86 9.11
C SER A 440 6.67 23.86 9.97
N GLN A 441 5.35 23.87 9.88
CA GLN A 441 4.44 24.74 10.64
C GLN A 441 3.59 23.97 11.66
N LEU A 442 3.83 22.66 11.80
CA LEU A 442 3.06 21.79 12.67
C LEU A 442 3.55 21.89 14.11
N ASP A 443 2.64 22.17 15.03
CA ASP A 443 2.86 22.12 16.48
C ASP A 443 1.89 21.14 17.15
N SER A 444 2.08 20.90 18.44
CA SER A 444 1.27 19.96 19.24
C SER A 444 -0.20 20.36 19.26
N LYS A 445 -0.50 21.65 19.31
CA LYS A 445 -1.87 22.16 19.36
C LYS A 445 -2.61 21.87 18.05
N LYS A 446 -2.02 22.26 16.93
CA LYS A 446 -2.60 22.03 15.60
C LYS A 446 -2.75 20.54 15.29
N LEU A 447 -1.73 19.74 15.63
CA LEU A 447 -1.81 18.29 15.45
C LEU A 447 -2.93 17.68 16.29
N ALA A 448 -3.07 18.09 17.55
CA ALA A 448 -4.13 17.60 18.43
C ALA A 448 -5.54 17.99 17.92
N GLU A 449 -5.72 19.18 17.36
CA GLU A 449 -6.97 19.59 16.74
C GLU A 449 -7.36 18.69 15.57
N ILE A 450 -6.41 18.41 14.66
CA ILE A 450 -6.60 17.49 13.52
C ILE A 450 -6.95 16.08 14.01
N VAL A 451 -6.15 15.54 14.94
CA VAL A 451 -6.33 14.18 15.47
C VAL A 451 -7.69 14.02 16.16
N LYS A 452 -8.10 14.98 16.99
CA LYS A 452 -9.40 14.93 17.68
C LYS A 452 -10.58 15.00 16.74
N ARG A 453 -10.49 15.77 15.67
CA ARG A 453 -11.58 15.92 14.70
C ARG A 453 -11.69 14.72 13.76
N ASP A 454 -10.57 14.21 13.25
CA ASP A 454 -10.56 13.32 12.10
C ASP A 454 -10.13 11.88 12.42
N LEU A 455 -9.41 11.66 13.54
CA LEU A 455 -8.84 10.36 13.89
C LEU A 455 -9.32 9.80 15.23
N ALA A 456 -9.99 10.61 16.06
CA ALA A 456 -10.46 10.24 17.40
C ALA A 456 -11.81 9.49 17.38
N THR A 457 -11.97 8.56 16.45
CA THR A 457 -13.19 7.74 16.39
C THR A 457 -13.11 6.54 17.34
N LYS A 458 -14.29 6.12 17.84
CA LYS A 458 -14.50 4.83 18.54
C LYS A 458 -15.12 3.79 17.62
N ASP A 459 -15.55 4.22 16.44
CA ASP A 459 -16.26 3.42 15.45
C ASP A 459 -15.24 2.80 14.50
N MET A 460 -14.59 1.72 14.95
CA MET A 460 -13.52 1.04 14.23
C MET A 460 -13.92 -0.39 13.87
N THR A 461 -13.45 -0.83 12.73
CA THR A 461 -13.55 -2.23 12.30
C THR A 461 -12.20 -2.93 12.53
N ILE A 462 -12.24 -4.17 13.00
CA ILE A 462 -11.07 -5.00 13.24
C ILE A 462 -11.25 -6.30 12.47
N ALA A 463 -10.30 -6.64 11.61
CA ALA A 463 -10.22 -7.95 10.96
C ALA A 463 -9.07 -8.76 11.56
N ILE A 464 -9.33 -10.00 11.93
CA ILE A 464 -8.35 -10.89 12.55
C ILE A 464 -8.34 -12.20 11.80
N ILE A 465 -7.17 -12.66 11.37
CA ILE A 465 -6.98 -14.01 10.85
C ILE A 465 -6.48 -14.87 12.00
N ALA A 466 -7.20 -15.93 12.35
CA ALA A 466 -6.86 -16.76 13.50
C ALA A 466 -7.19 -18.24 13.27
N LYS A 467 -6.39 -19.12 13.93
CA LYS A 467 -6.55 -20.58 13.86
C LYS A 467 -7.80 -21.09 14.61
N ASP A 468 -8.13 -20.46 15.72
CA ASP A 468 -9.28 -20.80 16.59
C ASP A 468 -10.07 -19.53 16.86
N ALA A 469 -10.94 -19.19 15.93
CA ALA A 469 -11.76 -17.99 16.02
C ALA A 469 -12.73 -18.00 17.20
N ALA A 470 -13.24 -19.16 17.58
CA ALA A 470 -14.18 -19.30 18.68
C ALA A 470 -13.51 -19.03 20.04
N ALA A 471 -12.34 -19.60 20.28
CA ALA A 471 -11.55 -19.32 21.49
C ALA A 471 -11.14 -17.86 21.57
N LEU A 472 -10.68 -17.27 20.44
CA LEU A 472 -10.30 -15.85 20.40
C LEU A 472 -11.51 -14.94 20.66
N LYS A 473 -12.67 -15.19 20.03
CA LYS A 473 -13.91 -14.44 20.29
C LYS A 473 -14.26 -14.47 21.78
N LYS A 474 -14.28 -15.65 22.39
CA LYS A 474 -14.58 -15.81 23.82
C LYS A 474 -13.60 -15.00 24.68
N LEU A 475 -12.31 -15.01 24.36
CA LEU A 475 -11.28 -14.27 25.07
C LEU A 475 -11.48 -12.75 24.95
N LEU A 476 -11.75 -12.23 23.75
CA LEU A 476 -11.94 -10.80 23.50
C LEU A 476 -13.22 -10.26 24.20
N VAL A 477 -14.31 -11.02 24.15
CA VAL A 477 -15.61 -10.62 24.75
C VAL A 477 -15.60 -10.74 26.27
N SER A 478 -14.88 -11.72 26.85
CA SER A 478 -14.87 -11.93 28.30
C SER A 478 -14.23 -10.78 29.09
N GLY A 479 -13.46 -9.91 28.44
CA GLY A 479 -12.68 -8.87 29.13
C GLY A 479 -11.54 -9.40 30.00
N THR A 480 -11.27 -10.71 29.96
CA THR A 480 -10.20 -11.33 30.74
C THR A 480 -8.84 -10.74 30.32
N LYS A 481 -7.95 -10.54 31.27
CA LYS A 481 -6.56 -10.13 31.02
C LYS A 481 -5.85 -11.11 30.09
N THR A 482 -5.05 -10.58 29.19
CA THR A 482 -4.31 -11.35 28.19
C THR A 482 -2.82 -11.09 28.30
N PRO A 483 -2.12 -11.69 29.29
CA PRO A 483 -0.69 -11.48 29.47
C PRO A 483 0.08 -12.00 28.24
N PRO A 484 1.19 -11.34 27.87
CA PRO A 484 2.00 -11.77 26.74
C PRO A 484 2.81 -13.04 27.07
N ALA A 485 2.99 -13.89 26.07
CA ALA A 485 3.86 -15.06 26.14
C ALA A 485 5.21 -14.74 25.48
N TYR A 486 6.25 -14.59 26.30
CA TYR A 486 7.60 -14.29 25.84
C TYR A 486 8.50 -15.53 25.78
N ASP A 487 9.38 -15.60 24.80
CA ASP A 487 10.40 -16.64 24.68
C ASP A 487 11.60 -16.40 25.64
N ALA A 488 11.77 -15.17 26.11
CA ALA A 488 12.83 -14.77 27.02
C ALA A 488 12.35 -13.69 28.01
N PRO A 489 12.94 -13.61 29.22
CA PRO A 489 12.61 -12.58 30.19
C PRO A 489 12.73 -11.17 29.60
N LYS A 490 11.84 -10.27 30.03
CA LYS A 490 11.83 -8.86 29.63
C LYS A 490 12.25 -7.96 30.80
N PRO A 491 12.78 -6.76 30.53
CA PRO A 491 13.05 -5.76 31.54
C PRO A 491 11.81 -5.42 32.37
N LYS A 492 12.05 -4.99 33.61
CA LYS A 492 10.95 -4.69 34.56
C LYS A 492 10.00 -3.61 34.02
N GLU A 493 10.52 -2.59 33.36
CA GLU A 493 9.79 -1.49 32.77
C GLU A 493 8.77 -2.00 31.72
N VAL A 494 9.19 -2.97 30.90
CA VAL A 494 8.33 -3.61 29.89
C VAL A 494 7.23 -4.42 30.56
N THR A 495 7.57 -5.22 31.58
CA THR A 495 6.60 -6.07 32.27
C THR A 495 5.63 -5.26 33.17
N ASP A 496 6.03 -4.10 33.68
CA ASP A 496 5.15 -3.19 34.39
C ASP A 496 4.12 -2.54 33.44
N GLU A 497 4.58 -2.12 32.25
CA GLU A 497 3.69 -1.61 31.19
C GLU A 497 2.76 -2.72 30.65
N ASP A 498 3.21 -3.96 30.53
CA ASP A 498 2.40 -5.11 30.13
C ASP A 498 1.16 -5.30 30.99
N ARG A 499 1.25 -5.04 32.30
CA ARG A 499 0.09 -5.13 33.22
C ARG A 499 -1.01 -4.13 32.88
N ILE A 500 -0.66 -3.01 32.23
CA ILE A 500 -1.62 -2.04 31.73
C ILE A 500 -2.21 -2.56 30.43
N LEU A 501 -1.35 -2.96 29.48
CA LEU A 501 -1.78 -3.39 28.15
C LEU A 501 -2.65 -4.66 28.19
N GLU A 502 -2.29 -5.66 29.01
CA GLU A 502 -3.07 -6.90 29.14
C GLU A 502 -4.51 -6.67 29.63
N ALA A 503 -4.75 -5.56 30.31
CA ALA A 503 -6.02 -5.17 30.88
C ALA A 503 -6.75 -4.08 30.06
N GLU A 504 -6.15 -3.57 28.97
CA GLU A 504 -6.75 -2.52 28.12
C GLU A 504 -8.17 -2.92 27.69
N PRO A 505 -9.21 -2.13 28.01
CA PRO A 505 -10.58 -2.51 27.72
C PRO A 505 -10.89 -2.33 26.24
N LEU A 506 -11.44 -3.37 25.62
CA LEU A 506 -11.96 -3.30 24.24
C LEU A 506 -13.47 -2.99 24.24
N GLY A 507 -14.18 -3.32 25.31
CA GLY A 507 -15.62 -3.05 25.46
C GLY A 507 -16.51 -3.84 24.51
N LEU A 508 -16.02 -4.98 24.00
CA LEU A 508 -16.73 -5.83 23.03
C LEU A 508 -17.80 -6.68 23.69
N LYS A 509 -18.93 -6.81 23.00
CA LYS A 509 -19.98 -7.76 23.31
C LYS A 509 -20.00 -8.88 22.27
N ASP A 510 -20.77 -9.94 22.53
CA ASP A 510 -20.85 -11.09 21.60
C ASP A 510 -21.34 -10.68 20.21
N GLU A 511 -22.31 -9.77 20.13
CA GLU A 511 -22.86 -9.23 18.89
C GLU A 511 -21.88 -8.37 18.08
N ASP A 512 -20.83 -7.86 18.70
CA ASP A 512 -19.81 -7.05 18.03
C ASP A 512 -18.75 -7.90 17.30
N VAL A 513 -18.75 -9.21 17.55
CA VAL A 513 -17.74 -10.13 17.03
C VAL A 513 -18.37 -11.20 16.13
N LYS A 514 -18.14 -11.07 14.82
CA LYS A 514 -18.57 -12.03 13.80
C LYS A 514 -17.42 -13.00 13.47
N ILE A 515 -17.71 -14.28 13.37
CA ILE A 515 -16.78 -15.30 12.85
C ILE A 515 -17.16 -15.60 11.41
N VAL A 516 -16.18 -15.62 10.54
CA VAL A 516 -16.33 -15.97 9.11
C VAL A 516 -15.38 -17.11 8.77
N PRO A 517 -15.86 -18.28 8.37
CA PRO A 517 -14.98 -19.34 7.88
C PRO A 517 -14.17 -18.86 6.67
N ILE A 518 -12.90 -19.26 6.57
CA ILE A 518 -12.04 -18.89 5.43
C ILE A 518 -12.64 -19.30 4.07
N ALA A 519 -13.41 -20.38 4.03
CA ALA A 519 -14.08 -20.84 2.82
C ALA A 519 -15.15 -19.84 2.33
N ASP A 520 -15.80 -19.12 3.24
CA ASP A 520 -16.88 -18.18 2.94
C ASP A 520 -16.35 -16.77 2.58
N LEU A 521 -15.11 -16.45 3.02
CA LEU A 521 -14.48 -15.17 2.70
C LEU A 521 -14.16 -15.11 1.20
N PHE A 522 -14.68 -14.10 0.52
CA PHE A 522 -14.55 -13.91 -0.93
C PHE A 522 -15.08 -15.10 -1.78
N ALA A 523 -16.06 -15.84 -1.24
CA ALA A 523 -16.69 -16.93 -1.98
C ALA A 523 -17.66 -16.41 -3.07
N LYS A 524 -18.34 -15.28 -2.79
CA LYS A 524 -19.37 -14.68 -3.67
C LYS A 524 -18.90 -13.37 -4.25
#